data_3cd71c092c11ca9e4f08bb830b6e580d
#
_entry.id   3cd71c092c11ca9e4f08bb830b6e580d
#
_cell.length_a   1.000
_cell.length_b   1.000
_cell.length_c   1.000
_cell.angle_alpha   90.00
_cell.angle_beta   90.00
_cell.angle_gamma   90.00
#
_symmetry.space_group_name_H-M   'P 1'
#
loop_
_entity.id
_entity.type
_entity.pdbx_description
1 polymer ?
#
loop_
_entity_poly.entity_id
_entity_poly.type
_entity_poly.pdbx_seq_one_letter_code
_entity_poly.pdbx_strand_id
1 'polypeptide(L)'
;MIMERGSANLVYVDESGFEPSVGRLHGWSLRGQKVHGEQAGNRRPRQSLIAARRGKDFLAPLLFFGTTNTAWVHRWMAQMLFKELRPNSTLIFDNAAFHNKSDLEAIAHQHGHHILFLPPYSPDLNPIEHDFANLKRQRQFAPPETALAEIIKCYGNYTE
;
A
#
# COMPACT_ATOMS: atom_id res chain seq x y z
N MET A 1 -21.14 9.72 11.64
CA MET A 1 -20.57 8.41 12.04
C MET A 1 -19.03 8.44 12.15
N ILE A 2 -18.31 8.92 11.16
CA ILE A 2 -16.83 9.07 11.23
C ILE A 2 -16.41 10.09 12.29
N MET A 3 -17.19 11.15 12.48
CA MET A 3 -16.93 12.20 13.47
C MET A 3 -17.17 11.77 14.91
N GLU A 4 -18.00 10.77 15.16
CA GLU A 4 -18.37 10.36 16.53
C GLU A 4 -17.30 9.48 17.20
N ARG A 5 -16.36 8.92 16.44
CA ARG A 5 -15.37 7.96 16.95
C ARG A 5 -13.96 8.54 17.13
N GLY A 6 -13.79 9.81 16.84
CA GLY A 6 -12.48 10.49 16.91
C GLY A 6 -11.52 10.08 15.77
N SER A 7 -10.90 11.06 15.16
CA SER A 7 -9.96 10.86 14.05
C SER A 7 -8.73 10.00 14.41
N ALA A 8 -8.41 9.89 15.69
CA ALA A 8 -7.25 9.16 16.19
C ALA A 8 -7.33 7.64 15.97
N ASN A 9 -8.53 7.08 15.76
CA ASN A 9 -8.75 5.65 15.59
C ASN A 9 -9.16 5.25 14.16
N LEU A 10 -9.07 6.18 13.22
CA LEU A 10 -9.30 5.89 11.80
C LEU A 10 -8.05 5.32 11.16
N VAL A 11 -8.19 4.16 10.54
CA VAL A 11 -7.10 3.43 9.90
C VAL A 11 -7.47 3.15 8.45
N TYR A 12 -6.79 3.80 7.53
CA TYR A 12 -7.01 3.63 6.10
C TYR A 12 -6.16 2.48 5.59
N VAL A 13 -6.79 1.55 4.87
CA VAL A 13 -6.12 0.36 4.31
C VAL A 13 -6.26 0.35 2.81
N ASP A 14 -5.15 0.12 2.12
CA ASP A 14 -5.16 0.00 0.67
C ASP A 14 -3.97 -0.83 0.17
N GLU A 15 -4.02 -1.16 -1.11
CA GLU A 15 -3.04 -1.93 -1.83
C GLU A 15 -2.56 -1.13 -3.04
N SER A 16 -1.26 -1.17 -3.31
CA SER A 16 -0.69 -0.55 -4.50
C SER A 16 0.29 -1.48 -5.19
N GLY A 17 0.26 -1.49 -6.52
CA GLY A 17 1.22 -2.23 -7.32
C GLY A 17 2.44 -1.39 -7.66
N PHE A 18 3.60 -2.05 -7.66
CA PHE A 18 4.87 -1.48 -8.08
C PHE A 18 5.39 -2.27 -9.28
N GLU A 19 5.57 -1.56 -10.39
CA GLU A 19 6.15 -2.16 -11.57
C GLU A 19 7.57 -2.63 -11.29
N PRO A 20 8.03 -3.72 -11.94
CA PRO A 20 9.44 -4.10 -11.89
C PRO A 20 10.27 -2.90 -12.33
N SER A 21 11.46 -2.73 -11.78
CA SER A 21 12.29 -1.54 -11.92
C SER A 21 12.16 -0.91 -13.31
N VAL A 22 11.65 0.30 -13.35
CA VAL A 22 11.51 1.06 -14.59
C VAL A 22 12.92 1.38 -15.06
N GLY A 23 13.38 0.68 -16.09
CA GLY A 23 14.54 1.13 -16.84
C GLY A 23 14.31 2.60 -17.21
N ARG A 24 15.33 3.43 -17.08
CA ARG A 24 15.20 4.86 -17.37
C ARG A 24 14.52 5.03 -18.74
N LEU A 25 13.35 5.66 -18.76
CA LEU A 25 12.60 5.96 -19.99
C LEU A 25 13.40 6.88 -20.94
N HIS A 26 14.42 7.55 -20.40
CA HIS A 26 15.27 8.47 -21.15
C HIS A 26 16.74 8.16 -20.87
N GLY A 27 17.43 7.61 -21.86
CA GLY A 27 18.90 7.50 -21.87
C GLY A 27 19.51 8.71 -22.59
N TRP A 28 20.67 9.16 -22.11
CA TRP A 28 21.45 10.18 -22.80
C TRP A 28 22.34 9.51 -23.84
N SER A 29 22.26 9.98 -25.10
CA SER A 29 23.17 9.59 -26.16
C SER A 29 23.64 10.82 -26.93
N LEU A 30 24.69 10.68 -27.70
CA LEU A 30 25.12 11.72 -28.63
C LEU A 30 23.99 12.01 -29.63
N ARG A 31 23.79 13.28 -29.95
CA ARG A 31 22.75 13.74 -30.87
C ARG A 31 22.81 12.94 -32.18
N GLY A 32 21.72 12.30 -32.53
CA GLY A 32 21.58 11.48 -33.73
C GLY A 32 21.78 9.97 -33.56
N GLN A 33 22.12 9.52 -32.36
CA GLN A 33 22.20 8.08 -32.06
C GLN A 33 20.94 7.63 -31.29
N LYS A 34 20.35 6.50 -31.73
CA LYS A 34 19.27 5.86 -30.99
C LYS A 34 19.81 5.22 -29.72
N VAL A 35 19.20 5.51 -28.61
CA VAL A 35 19.48 4.80 -27.36
C VAL A 35 18.81 3.44 -27.44
N HIS A 36 19.60 2.39 -27.57
CA HIS A 36 19.14 1.01 -27.44
C HIS A 36 19.22 0.63 -25.98
N GLY A 37 18.09 0.78 -25.25
CA GLY A 37 17.94 0.12 -23.97
C GLY A 37 17.62 -1.35 -24.22
N GLU A 38 18.50 -2.26 -23.85
CA GLU A 38 18.15 -3.67 -23.77
C GLU A 38 17.09 -3.82 -22.67
N GLN A 39 15.84 -3.98 -23.07
CA GLN A 39 14.84 -4.54 -22.17
C GLN A 39 15.22 -6.00 -21.98
N ALA A 40 15.78 -6.31 -20.81
CA ALA A 40 15.96 -7.70 -20.42
C ALA A 40 14.61 -8.42 -20.60
N GLY A 41 14.56 -9.42 -21.44
CA GLY A 41 13.34 -10.13 -21.84
C GLY A 41 12.66 -10.94 -20.74
N ASN A 42 13.13 -10.86 -19.51
CA ASN A 42 12.52 -11.44 -18.34
C ASN A 42 11.63 -10.39 -17.67
N ARG A 43 10.34 -10.47 -17.93
CA ARG A 43 9.34 -9.73 -17.15
C ARG A 43 9.44 -10.18 -15.68
N ARG A 44 10.08 -9.36 -14.87
CA ARG A 44 10.03 -9.56 -13.42
C ARG A 44 8.59 -9.42 -12.96
N PRO A 45 8.10 -10.28 -12.06
CA PRO A 45 6.74 -10.17 -11.58
C PRO A 45 6.53 -8.83 -10.85
N ARG A 46 5.34 -8.25 -11.05
CA ARG A 46 4.93 -7.04 -10.35
C ARG A 46 4.86 -7.31 -8.85
N GLN A 47 5.49 -6.45 -8.08
CA GLN A 47 5.32 -6.45 -6.62
C GLN A 47 4.11 -5.62 -6.23
N SER A 48 3.40 -6.08 -5.21
CA SER A 48 2.31 -5.34 -4.59
C SER A 48 2.64 -5.03 -3.13
N LEU A 49 2.12 -3.92 -2.65
CA LEU A 49 2.24 -3.49 -1.27
C LEU A 49 0.86 -3.32 -0.67
N ILE A 50 0.59 -3.98 0.44
CA ILE A 50 -0.55 -3.67 1.30
C ILE A 50 -0.05 -2.96 2.55
N ALA A 51 -0.75 -1.93 2.99
CA ALA A 51 -0.39 -1.17 4.17
C ALA A 51 -1.60 -0.45 4.75
N ALA A 52 -1.43 0.09 5.94
CA ALA A 52 -2.43 0.91 6.60
C ALA A 52 -1.83 2.24 7.07
N ARG A 53 -2.68 3.24 7.22
CA ARG A 53 -2.29 4.56 7.72
C ARG A 53 -3.24 5.00 8.82
N ARG A 54 -2.67 5.43 9.95
CA ARG A 54 -3.38 6.07 11.05
C ARG A 54 -2.71 7.41 11.34
N GLY A 55 -3.38 8.52 11.04
CA GLY A 55 -2.78 9.84 11.19
C GLY A 55 -1.51 9.98 10.36
N LYS A 56 -0.36 10.06 11.02
CA LYS A 56 0.97 10.10 10.40
C LYS A 56 1.68 8.74 10.38
N ASP A 57 1.11 7.73 11.03
CA ASP A 57 1.73 6.41 11.18
C ASP A 57 1.44 5.54 9.96
N PHE A 58 2.48 4.97 9.39
CA PHE A 58 2.39 3.99 8.30
C PHE A 58 2.53 2.59 8.89
N LEU A 59 1.45 1.81 8.86
CA LEU A 59 1.31 0.58 9.63
C LEU A 59 1.35 -0.66 8.75
N ALA A 60 1.95 -1.73 9.28
CA ALA A 60 1.92 -3.09 8.73
C ALA A 60 2.20 -3.20 7.23
N PRO A 61 3.21 -2.51 6.67
CA PRO A 61 3.52 -2.64 5.26
C PRO A 61 4.01 -4.07 4.96
N LEU A 62 3.45 -4.68 3.91
CA LEU A 62 3.86 -6.01 3.45
C LEU A 62 3.93 -6.04 1.93
N LEU A 63 5.11 -6.37 1.42
CA LEU A 63 5.35 -6.64 0.00
C LEU A 63 5.03 -8.10 -0.31
N PHE A 64 4.38 -8.32 -1.44
CA PHE A 64 4.06 -9.66 -1.91
C PHE A 64 4.00 -9.69 -3.44
N PHE A 65 4.05 -10.90 -3.99
CA PHE A 65 3.85 -11.15 -5.42
C PHE A 65 2.48 -11.79 -5.64
N GLY A 66 1.86 -11.48 -6.77
CA GLY A 66 0.57 -12.03 -7.14
C GLY A 66 -0.61 -11.19 -6.68
N THR A 67 -1.78 -11.81 -6.60
CA THR A 67 -3.03 -11.17 -6.20
C THR A 67 -3.42 -11.53 -4.78
N THR A 68 -4.06 -10.60 -4.09
CA THR A 68 -4.67 -10.87 -2.80
C THR A 68 -6.01 -11.57 -2.98
N ASN A 69 -6.29 -12.52 -2.11
CA ASN A 69 -7.63 -13.05 -1.89
C ASN A 69 -8.07 -12.76 -0.46
N THR A 70 -9.33 -13.02 -0.17
CA THR A 70 -9.91 -12.75 1.15
C THR A 70 -9.15 -13.44 2.28
N ALA A 71 -8.77 -14.71 2.10
CA ALA A 71 -8.02 -15.46 3.12
C ALA A 71 -6.64 -14.86 3.40
N TRP A 72 -5.95 -14.37 2.36
CA TRP A 72 -4.66 -13.72 2.49
C TRP A 72 -4.77 -12.41 3.26
N VAL A 73 -5.77 -11.59 2.94
CA VAL A 73 -6.02 -10.30 3.62
C VAL A 73 -6.37 -10.55 5.10
N HIS A 74 -7.20 -11.55 5.40
CA HIS A 74 -7.50 -11.93 6.79
C HIS A 74 -6.25 -12.31 7.58
N ARG A 75 -5.37 -13.06 6.97
CA ARG A 75 -4.10 -13.46 7.59
C ARG A 75 -3.22 -12.25 7.87
N TRP A 76 -3.08 -11.35 6.92
CA TRP A 76 -2.34 -10.10 7.10
C TRP A 76 -2.94 -9.25 8.23
N MET A 77 -4.25 -9.07 8.23
CA MET A 77 -4.95 -8.33 9.30
C MET A 77 -4.66 -8.94 10.68
N ALA A 78 -4.85 -10.25 10.81
CA ALA A 78 -4.71 -10.94 12.08
C ALA A 78 -3.25 -11.00 12.58
N GLN A 79 -2.30 -11.23 11.70
CA GLN A 79 -0.90 -11.44 12.05
C GLN A 79 -0.07 -10.16 12.13
N MET A 80 -0.44 -9.12 11.39
CA MET A 80 0.31 -7.88 11.31
C MET A 80 -0.48 -6.65 11.76
N LEU A 81 -1.59 -6.36 11.09
CA LEU A 81 -2.29 -5.10 11.29
C LEU A 81 -2.88 -4.97 12.70
N PHE A 82 -3.60 -5.97 13.18
CA PHE A 82 -4.29 -5.90 14.48
C PHE A 82 -3.34 -5.72 15.66
N LYS A 83 -2.10 -6.14 15.53
CA LYS A 83 -1.07 -5.94 16.57
C LYS A 83 -0.66 -4.49 16.74
N GLU A 84 -0.83 -3.68 15.71
CA GLU A 84 -0.48 -2.26 15.70
C GLU A 84 -1.67 -1.34 15.93
N LEU A 85 -2.89 -1.90 15.99
CA LEU A 85 -4.10 -1.13 16.18
C LEU A 85 -4.38 -0.84 17.65
N ARG A 86 -4.91 0.36 17.89
CA ARG A 86 -5.53 0.70 19.17
C ARG A 86 -6.88 0.02 19.29
N PRO A 87 -7.34 -0.28 20.52
CA PRO A 87 -8.67 -0.84 20.74
C PRO A 87 -9.76 0.02 20.08
N ASN A 88 -10.77 -0.64 19.53
CA ASN A 88 -11.92 0.01 18.90
C ASN A 88 -11.54 0.91 17.72
N SER A 89 -10.63 0.45 16.88
CA SER A 89 -10.25 1.12 15.63
C SER A 89 -11.30 0.91 14.55
N THR A 90 -11.42 1.90 13.65
CA THR A 90 -12.25 1.80 12.45
C THR A 90 -11.35 1.69 11.24
N LEU A 91 -11.44 0.56 10.54
CA LEU A 91 -10.69 0.30 9.31
C LEU A 91 -11.48 0.83 8.12
N ILE A 92 -10.84 1.59 7.26
CA ILE A 92 -11.46 2.18 6.07
C ILE A 92 -10.82 1.56 4.85
N PHE A 93 -11.63 0.84 4.07
CA PHE A 93 -11.22 0.17 2.83
C PHE A 93 -11.82 0.85 1.62
N ASP A 94 -11.11 0.81 0.51
CA ASP A 94 -11.67 1.14 -0.79
C ASP A 94 -12.70 0.09 -1.21
N ASN A 95 -13.79 0.54 -1.83
CA ASN A 95 -14.91 -0.31 -2.23
C ASN A 95 -14.56 -1.29 -3.38
N ALA A 96 -13.51 -0.98 -4.16
CA ALA A 96 -13.16 -1.78 -5.35
C ALA A 96 -12.27 -2.99 -5.05
N ALA A 97 -11.55 -3.00 -3.95
CA ALA A 97 -10.39 -3.88 -3.77
C ALA A 97 -10.70 -5.26 -3.16
N PHE A 98 -11.83 -5.44 -2.47
CA PHE A 98 -12.05 -6.64 -1.67
C PHE A 98 -13.42 -7.26 -1.93
N HIS A 99 -13.42 -8.52 -2.33
CA HIS A 99 -14.61 -9.21 -2.85
C HIS A 99 -15.56 -9.69 -1.76
N ASN A 100 -15.09 -9.95 -0.55
CA ASN A 100 -15.95 -10.44 0.51
C ASN A 100 -15.98 -9.50 1.71
N LYS A 101 -16.85 -8.51 1.62
CA LYS A 101 -17.01 -7.48 2.64
C LYS A 101 -17.50 -8.04 3.98
N SER A 102 -18.43 -8.98 3.94
CA SER A 102 -19.00 -9.57 5.16
C SER A 102 -17.98 -10.37 5.96
N ASP A 103 -17.07 -11.08 5.30
CA ASP A 103 -15.99 -11.82 5.99
C ASP A 103 -14.98 -10.86 6.62
N LEU A 104 -14.64 -9.76 5.94
CA LEU A 104 -13.76 -8.73 6.49
C LEU A 104 -14.38 -8.05 7.72
N GLU A 105 -15.67 -7.73 7.66
CA GLU A 105 -16.40 -7.16 8.80
C GLU A 105 -16.43 -8.13 9.97
N ALA A 106 -16.66 -9.42 9.72
CA ALA A 106 -16.70 -10.44 10.76
C ALA A 106 -15.36 -10.57 11.47
N ILE A 107 -14.24 -10.65 10.76
CA ILE A 107 -12.92 -10.77 11.38
C ILE A 107 -12.52 -9.52 12.16
N ALA A 108 -12.83 -8.34 11.64
CA ALA A 108 -12.59 -7.10 12.36
C ALA A 108 -13.40 -7.03 13.66
N HIS A 109 -14.66 -7.39 13.60
CA HIS A 109 -15.55 -7.41 14.75
C HIS A 109 -15.08 -8.41 15.83
N GLN A 110 -14.61 -9.58 15.44
CA GLN A 110 -14.03 -10.57 16.37
C GLN A 110 -12.84 -10.02 17.15
N HIS A 111 -12.09 -9.09 16.58
CA HIS A 111 -10.93 -8.45 17.20
C HIS A 111 -11.25 -7.07 17.83
N GLY A 112 -12.53 -6.71 17.92
CA GLY A 112 -12.97 -5.46 18.53
C GLY A 112 -12.82 -4.21 17.66
N HIS A 113 -12.79 -4.39 16.34
CA HIS A 113 -12.66 -3.32 15.37
C HIS A 113 -13.90 -3.21 14.47
N HIS A 114 -13.99 -2.11 13.75
CA HIS A 114 -15.07 -1.86 12.78
C HIS A 114 -14.49 -1.64 11.39
N ILE A 115 -15.28 -1.90 10.36
CA ILE A 115 -14.92 -1.61 8.97
C ILE A 115 -15.93 -0.67 8.35
N LEU A 116 -15.42 0.30 7.59
CA LEU A 116 -16.19 1.15 6.68
C LEU A 116 -15.58 1.03 5.27
N PHE A 117 -16.45 0.98 4.27
CA PHE A 117 -16.03 1.01 2.88
C PHE A 117 -16.28 2.40 2.30
N LEU A 118 -15.26 2.94 1.61
CA LEU A 118 -15.40 4.22 0.94
C LEU A 118 -16.41 4.12 -0.21
N PRO A 119 -17.10 5.20 -0.55
CA PRO A 119 -17.93 5.23 -1.74
C PRO A 119 -17.13 4.89 -3.00
N PRO A 120 -17.76 4.32 -4.04
CA PRO A 120 -17.09 4.08 -5.31
C PRO A 120 -16.49 5.38 -5.87
N TYR A 121 -15.34 5.28 -6.51
CA TYR A 121 -14.66 6.41 -7.18
C TYR A 121 -14.34 7.61 -6.28
N SER A 122 -13.92 7.35 -5.05
CA SER A 122 -13.58 8.41 -4.09
C SER A 122 -12.12 8.32 -3.62
N PRO A 123 -11.11 8.39 -4.52
CA PRO A 123 -9.70 8.30 -4.14
C PRO A 123 -9.26 9.44 -3.22
N ASP A 124 -9.88 10.61 -3.34
CA ASP A 124 -9.57 11.78 -2.52
C ASP A 124 -9.87 11.59 -1.04
N LEU A 125 -10.69 10.60 -0.70
CA LEU A 125 -11.02 10.26 0.68
C LEU A 125 -10.06 9.26 1.32
N ASN A 126 -9.04 8.80 0.58
CA ASN A 126 -8.08 7.81 1.05
C ASN A 126 -6.67 8.39 1.15
N PRO A 127 -6.26 8.92 2.31
CA PRO A 127 -4.95 9.58 2.46
C PRO A 127 -3.75 8.66 2.29
N ILE A 128 -3.91 7.34 2.37
CA ILE A 128 -2.81 6.40 2.12
C ILE A 128 -2.31 6.44 0.68
N GLU A 129 -3.09 6.92 -0.26
CA GLU A 129 -2.65 7.10 -1.64
C GLU A 129 -1.48 8.08 -1.76
N HIS A 130 -1.42 9.07 -0.87
CA HIS A 130 -0.26 9.98 -0.77
C HIS A 130 1.01 9.24 -0.34
N ASP A 131 0.90 8.28 0.55
CA ASP A 131 2.03 7.45 0.96
C ASP A 131 2.54 6.61 -0.20
N PHE A 132 1.66 5.99 -0.96
CA PHE A 132 2.03 5.20 -2.14
C PHE A 132 2.67 6.07 -3.22
N ALA A 133 2.15 7.26 -3.45
CA ALA A 133 2.74 8.22 -4.39
C ALA A 133 4.15 8.65 -3.95
N ASN A 134 4.34 8.92 -2.68
CA ASN A 134 5.65 9.25 -2.11
C ASN A 134 6.65 8.10 -2.23
N LEU A 135 6.24 6.88 -1.96
CA LEU A 135 7.07 5.70 -2.12
C LEU A 135 7.50 5.48 -3.57
N LYS A 136 6.58 5.66 -4.51
CA LYS A 136 6.87 5.57 -5.94
C LYS A 136 7.87 6.63 -6.38
N ARG A 137 7.72 7.85 -5.86
CA ARG A 137 8.65 8.96 -6.11
C ARG A 137 10.03 8.66 -5.54
N GLN A 138 10.11 8.23 -4.29
CA GLN A 138 11.38 7.86 -3.65
C GLN A 138 12.09 6.75 -4.41
N ARG A 139 11.35 5.75 -4.88
CA ARG A 139 11.90 4.68 -5.71
C ARG A 139 12.46 5.20 -7.04
N GLN A 140 11.79 6.15 -7.67
CA GLN A 140 12.22 6.75 -8.93
C GLN A 140 13.59 7.45 -8.80
N PHE A 141 13.84 8.10 -7.67
CA PHE A 141 15.06 8.85 -7.40
C PHE A 141 16.12 8.07 -6.61
N ALA A 142 15.78 6.89 -6.10
CA ALA A 142 16.72 6.03 -5.41
C ALA A 142 17.74 5.42 -6.40
N PRO A 143 18.96 5.05 -5.92
CA PRO A 143 19.89 4.30 -6.73
C PRO A 143 19.23 3.05 -7.34
N PRO A 144 19.55 2.68 -8.59
CA PRO A 144 18.87 1.56 -9.28
C PRO A 144 18.92 0.22 -8.55
N GLU A 145 19.91 0.04 -7.69
CA GLU A 145 20.15 -1.19 -6.93
C GLU A 145 19.39 -1.24 -5.60
N THR A 146 18.71 -0.15 -5.22
CA THR A 146 18.00 -0.06 -3.96
C THR A 146 16.75 -0.96 -3.99
N ALA A 147 16.66 -1.90 -3.04
CA ALA A 147 15.49 -2.76 -2.92
C ALA A 147 14.27 -1.95 -2.45
N LEU A 148 13.10 -2.25 -3.02
CA LEU A 148 11.85 -1.59 -2.62
C LEU A 148 11.55 -1.78 -1.13
N ALA A 149 11.89 -2.95 -0.56
CA ALA A 149 11.75 -3.22 0.86
C ALA A 149 12.53 -2.25 1.75
N GLU A 150 13.72 -1.83 1.33
CA GLU A 150 14.52 -0.84 2.05
C GLU A 150 13.88 0.56 2.02
N ILE A 151 13.34 0.95 0.87
CA ILE A 151 12.65 2.23 0.71
C ILE A 151 11.44 2.29 1.65
N ILE A 152 10.66 1.23 1.71
CA ILE A 152 9.48 1.13 2.58
C ILE A 152 9.88 1.17 4.05
N LYS A 153 10.93 0.45 4.43
CA LYS A 153 11.43 0.45 5.80
C LYS A 153 11.88 1.84 6.25
N CYS A 154 12.61 2.55 5.39
CA CYS A 154 13.03 3.92 5.68
C CYS A 154 11.84 4.87 5.77
N TYR A 155 10.86 4.72 4.90
CA TYR A 155 9.65 5.54 4.89
C TYR A 155 8.90 5.46 6.23
N GLY A 156 8.72 4.26 6.76
CA GLY A 156 8.08 4.06 8.06
C GLY A 156 8.80 4.72 9.23
N ASN A 157 10.12 4.86 9.15
CA ASN A 157 10.93 5.49 10.20
C ASN A 157 10.91 7.04 10.16
N TYR A 158 10.48 7.63 9.06
CA TYR A 158 10.39 9.09 8.92
C TYR A 158 9.03 9.66 9.34
N THR A 159 8.09 8.83 9.69
CA THR A 159 6.74 9.24 10.11
C THR A 159 6.59 9.38 11.62
N GLU A 160 7.65 9.14 12.39
CA GLU A 160 7.69 9.40 13.84
C GLU A 160 7.83 10.89 14.18
#